data_07606246346a7351540988c978c698fc
#
_entry.id   07606246346a7351540988c978c698fc
#
_cell.length_a   1.000
_cell.length_b   1.000
_cell.length_c   1.000
_cell.angle_alpha   90.00
_cell.angle_beta   90.00
_cell.angle_gamma   90.00
#
_symmetry.space_group_name_H-M   'P 1'
#
loop_
_entity.id
_entity.type
_entity.pdbx_description
1 polymer ?
#
loop_
_entity_poly.entity_id
_entity_poly.type
_entity_poly.pdbx_seq_one_letter_code
_entity_poly.pdbx_strand_id
1 'polypeptide(L)'
;ILCNPDVTRFTLVTIPEKMGVNETVRAHQALAEFNLPVSGCVINRMTPDLEHEFIQTRRINEKSNIEILKSQLPDLHLHEVELKETDIHGLESLREMSNELHGSISVSDGLGPFTVGLGLDVHRGTWSEGDDVLLHLPGIVREDLSLRSEGGTVLVGINEREHPVPFSRPAKASEVNAKLENEVLRLTFPSE
;
A
#
# COMPACT_ATOMS: atom_id res chain seq x y z
N ILE A 1 -0.85 -8.38 -14.39
CA ILE A 1 -0.28 -7.94 -13.09
C ILE A 1 -1.01 -6.68 -12.63
N LEU A 2 -1.02 -5.58 -13.38
CA LEU A 2 -1.60 -4.29 -12.96
C LEU A 2 -3.10 -4.34 -12.66
N CYS A 3 -3.87 -5.22 -13.27
CA CYS A 3 -5.31 -5.36 -13.04
C CYS A 3 -5.65 -6.32 -11.89
N ASN A 4 -4.66 -6.93 -11.26
CA ASN A 4 -4.90 -7.84 -10.14
C ASN A 4 -4.89 -7.05 -8.81
N PRO A 5 -6.06 -6.94 -8.11
CA PRO A 5 -6.16 -6.17 -6.87
C PRO A 5 -5.37 -6.77 -5.69
N ASP A 6 -4.99 -8.05 -5.78
CA ASP A 6 -4.15 -8.70 -4.77
C ASP A 6 -2.67 -8.34 -4.90
N VAL A 7 -2.28 -7.83 -6.08
CA VAL A 7 -0.89 -7.53 -6.44
C VAL A 7 -0.64 -6.05 -6.61
N THR A 8 -1.60 -5.32 -7.17
CA THR A 8 -1.45 -3.90 -7.50
C THR A 8 -2.63 -3.11 -6.97
N ARG A 9 -2.36 -1.94 -6.41
CA ARG A 9 -3.38 -0.96 -6.02
C ARG A 9 -2.89 0.44 -6.33
N PHE A 10 -3.78 1.26 -6.88
CA PHE A 10 -3.52 2.68 -7.10
C PHE A 10 -4.11 3.48 -5.96
N THR A 11 -3.33 4.36 -5.37
CA THR A 11 -3.81 5.39 -4.44
C THR A 11 -3.75 6.73 -5.15
N LEU A 12 -4.90 7.38 -5.28
CA LEU A 12 -4.96 8.73 -5.82
C LEU A 12 -4.52 9.74 -4.76
N VAL A 13 -3.89 10.82 -5.18
CA VAL A 13 -3.57 11.94 -4.29
C VAL A 13 -4.05 13.22 -4.95
N THR A 14 -4.82 14.02 -4.22
CA THR A 14 -5.37 15.28 -4.69
C THR A 14 -5.18 16.39 -3.67
N ILE A 15 -5.49 17.61 -4.06
CA ILE A 15 -5.67 18.76 -3.18
C ILE A 15 -7.14 19.18 -3.21
N PRO A 16 -7.67 19.85 -2.15
CA PRO A 16 -9.09 20.16 -2.03
C PRO A 16 -9.51 21.37 -2.89
N GLU A 17 -8.97 21.49 -4.08
CA GLU A 17 -9.28 22.51 -5.06
C GLU A 17 -10.13 21.93 -6.20
N LYS A 18 -11.01 22.76 -6.76
CA LYS A 18 -11.96 22.33 -7.82
C LYS A 18 -11.26 21.62 -8.99
N MET A 19 -10.09 22.13 -9.41
CA MET A 19 -9.33 21.52 -10.50
C MET A 19 -8.79 20.14 -10.07
N GLY A 20 -8.18 20.05 -8.89
CA GLY A 20 -7.66 18.79 -8.34
C GLY A 20 -8.73 17.72 -8.23
N VAL A 21 -9.90 18.07 -7.69
CA VAL A 21 -11.05 17.17 -7.59
C VAL A 21 -11.50 16.68 -8.96
N ASN A 22 -11.66 17.55 -9.95
CA ASN A 22 -12.08 17.18 -11.30
C ASN A 22 -11.07 16.24 -11.97
N GLU A 23 -9.77 16.50 -11.83
CA GLU A 23 -8.73 15.63 -12.38
C GLU A 23 -8.69 14.28 -11.66
N THR A 24 -8.95 14.25 -10.37
CA THR A 24 -9.05 12.99 -9.60
C THR A 24 -10.19 12.11 -10.09
N VAL A 25 -11.35 12.70 -10.36
CA VAL A 25 -12.48 11.97 -10.94
C VAL A 25 -12.14 11.40 -12.31
N ARG A 26 -11.52 12.21 -13.18
CA ARG A 26 -11.08 11.75 -14.50
C ARG A 26 -10.03 10.63 -14.41
N ALA A 27 -9.05 10.78 -13.51
CA ALA A 27 -8.03 9.75 -13.29
C ALA A 27 -8.66 8.44 -12.81
N HIS A 28 -9.59 8.50 -11.86
CA HIS A 28 -10.33 7.34 -11.38
C HIS A 28 -11.09 6.64 -12.52
N GLN A 29 -11.82 7.41 -13.33
CA GLN A 29 -12.56 6.87 -14.49
C GLN A 29 -11.61 6.22 -15.50
N ALA A 30 -10.50 6.86 -15.84
CA ALA A 30 -9.50 6.29 -16.74
C ALA A 30 -8.89 4.99 -16.19
N LEU A 31 -8.59 4.91 -14.90
CA LEU A 31 -8.09 3.69 -14.28
C LEU A 31 -9.15 2.58 -14.33
N ALA A 32 -10.43 2.92 -14.09
CA ALA A 32 -11.53 1.98 -14.15
C ALA A 32 -11.76 1.40 -15.56
N GLU A 33 -11.59 2.20 -16.63
CA GLU A 33 -11.67 1.74 -18.02
C GLU A 33 -10.65 0.64 -18.33
N PHE A 34 -9.50 0.66 -17.68
CA PHE A 34 -8.46 -0.37 -17.80
C PHE A 34 -8.53 -1.47 -16.73
N ASN A 35 -9.59 -1.50 -15.93
CA ASN A 35 -9.74 -2.41 -14.79
C ASN A 35 -8.57 -2.35 -13.80
N LEU A 36 -8.01 -1.16 -13.58
CA LEU A 36 -6.93 -0.95 -12.63
C LEU A 36 -7.51 -0.64 -11.25
N PRO A 37 -7.13 -1.40 -10.21
CA PRO A 37 -7.73 -1.28 -8.89
C PRO A 37 -7.30 -0.01 -8.17
N VAL A 38 -8.25 0.81 -7.74
CA VAL A 38 -8.01 2.00 -6.91
C VAL A 38 -8.38 1.69 -5.46
N SER A 39 -7.44 1.85 -4.55
CA SER A 39 -7.64 1.57 -3.11
C SER A 39 -8.27 2.73 -2.35
N GLY A 40 -8.06 3.96 -2.82
CA GLY A 40 -8.57 5.15 -2.16
C GLY A 40 -7.93 6.43 -2.69
N CYS A 41 -8.25 7.55 -2.05
CA CYS A 41 -7.71 8.85 -2.39
C CYS A 41 -7.29 9.62 -1.13
N VAL A 42 -6.08 10.13 -1.13
CA VAL A 42 -5.57 11.06 -0.12
C VAL A 42 -5.86 12.48 -0.58
N ILE A 43 -6.61 13.23 0.23
CA ILE A 43 -6.84 14.66 0.04
C ILE A 43 -5.79 15.39 0.87
N ASN A 44 -4.74 15.83 0.23
CA ASN A 44 -3.60 16.46 0.87
C ASN A 44 -3.77 17.98 0.97
N ARG A 45 -3.08 18.61 1.93
CA ARG A 45 -3.02 20.05 2.13
C ARG A 45 -4.38 20.66 2.51
N MET A 46 -5.16 19.96 3.33
CA MET A 46 -6.36 20.55 3.94
C MET A 46 -5.99 21.74 4.81
N THR A 47 -6.70 22.83 4.66
CA THR A 47 -6.46 24.02 5.47
C THR A 47 -6.78 23.74 6.95
N PRO A 48 -5.86 23.98 7.90
CA PRO A 48 -6.08 23.76 9.31
C PRO A 48 -7.18 24.66 9.88
N ASP A 49 -7.76 24.26 11.01
CA ASP A 49 -8.85 25.01 11.65
C ASP A 49 -8.31 26.15 12.52
N LEU A 50 -8.21 27.33 11.93
CA LEU A 50 -7.76 28.55 12.59
C LEU A 50 -8.86 29.62 12.60
N GLU A 51 -8.95 30.38 13.70
CA GLU A 51 -9.92 31.49 13.85
C GLU A 51 -9.50 32.71 13.03
N HIS A 52 -9.64 32.62 11.70
CA HIS A 52 -9.37 33.72 10.78
C HIS A 52 -10.35 33.67 9.61
N GLU A 53 -10.99 34.77 9.26
CA GLU A 53 -12.06 34.84 8.25
C GLU A 53 -11.64 34.24 6.89
N PHE A 54 -10.45 34.58 6.42
CA PHE A 54 -9.89 34.02 5.16
C PHE A 54 -9.73 32.49 5.23
N ILE A 55 -9.23 31.99 6.35
CA ILE A 55 -9.03 30.54 6.58
C ILE A 55 -10.38 29.83 6.60
N GLN A 56 -11.35 30.36 7.30
CA GLN A 56 -12.69 29.77 7.39
C GLN A 56 -13.39 29.74 6.02
N THR A 57 -13.29 30.83 5.24
CA THR A 57 -13.83 30.88 3.87
C THR A 57 -13.19 29.82 2.98
N ARG A 58 -11.86 29.65 3.07
CA ARG A 58 -11.13 28.63 2.31
C ARG A 58 -11.60 27.22 2.70
N ARG A 59 -11.71 26.91 3.99
CA ARG A 59 -12.22 25.62 4.47
C ARG A 59 -13.63 25.28 3.98
N ILE A 60 -14.51 26.26 3.93
CA ILE A 60 -15.88 26.08 3.39
C ILE A 60 -15.81 25.63 1.92
N ASN A 61 -14.96 26.28 1.12
CA ASN A 61 -14.76 25.93 -0.28
C ASN A 61 -14.14 24.55 -0.44
N GLU A 62 -13.14 24.20 0.36
CA GLU A 62 -12.50 22.90 0.39
C GLU A 62 -13.50 21.78 0.72
N LYS A 63 -14.31 21.96 1.77
CA LYS A 63 -15.38 21.01 2.13
C LYS A 63 -16.39 20.83 1.00
N SER A 64 -16.80 21.92 0.34
CA SER A 64 -17.70 21.86 -0.81
C SER A 64 -17.11 21.03 -1.97
N ASN A 65 -15.81 21.20 -2.26
CA ASN A 65 -15.11 20.41 -3.28
C ASN A 65 -15.01 18.93 -2.90
N ILE A 66 -14.78 18.63 -1.62
CA ILE A 66 -14.74 17.24 -1.12
C ILE A 66 -16.11 16.56 -1.24
N GLU A 67 -17.20 17.28 -0.92
CA GLU A 67 -18.55 16.75 -1.10
C GLU A 67 -18.87 16.44 -2.58
N ILE A 68 -18.35 17.25 -3.52
CA ILE A 68 -18.44 16.93 -4.95
C ILE A 68 -17.67 15.62 -5.25
N LEU A 69 -16.46 15.45 -4.73
CA LEU A 69 -15.69 14.23 -4.90
C LEU A 69 -16.43 13.01 -4.35
N LYS A 70 -16.95 13.10 -3.13
CA LYS A 70 -17.75 12.04 -2.49
C LYS A 70 -18.99 11.68 -3.29
N SER A 71 -19.68 12.67 -3.86
CA SER A 71 -20.88 12.42 -4.67
C SER A 71 -20.58 11.72 -6.00
N GLN A 72 -19.41 11.95 -6.58
CA GLN A 72 -19.01 11.36 -7.86
C GLN A 72 -18.30 10.00 -7.67
N LEU A 73 -17.67 9.77 -6.54
CA LEU A 73 -16.95 8.53 -6.21
C LEU A 73 -17.39 8.04 -4.81
N PRO A 74 -18.66 7.61 -4.64
CA PRO A 74 -19.22 7.30 -3.32
C PRO A 74 -18.55 6.11 -2.63
N ASP A 75 -18.01 5.17 -3.39
CA ASP A 75 -17.36 3.97 -2.86
C ASP A 75 -15.86 4.15 -2.64
N LEU A 76 -15.31 5.32 -3.02
CA LEU A 76 -13.88 5.59 -2.85
C LEU A 76 -13.57 6.02 -1.41
N HIS A 77 -12.68 5.29 -0.77
CA HIS A 77 -12.21 5.69 0.56
C HIS A 77 -11.37 6.97 0.46
N LEU A 78 -11.76 7.99 1.23
CA LEU A 78 -11.07 9.29 1.28
C LEU A 78 -10.37 9.47 2.62
N HIS A 79 -9.12 9.94 2.56
CA HIS A 79 -8.32 10.29 3.72
C HIS A 79 -7.85 11.74 3.61
N GLU A 80 -8.22 12.56 4.60
CA GLU A 80 -7.90 13.99 4.62
C GLU A 80 -6.62 14.22 5.44
N VAL A 81 -5.65 14.96 4.86
CA VAL A 81 -4.37 15.29 5.49
C VAL A 81 -4.21 16.80 5.56
N GLU A 82 -3.99 17.31 6.75
CA GLU A 82 -3.81 18.74 6.95
C GLU A 82 -2.48 19.26 6.39
N LEU A 83 -2.52 20.50 5.93
CA LEU A 83 -1.33 21.24 5.52
C LEU A 83 -0.39 21.41 6.71
N LYS A 84 0.84 20.98 6.57
CA LYS A 84 1.87 21.15 7.60
C LYS A 84 2.49 22.53 7.53
N GLU A 85 2.91 23.06 8.68
CA GLU A 85 3.59 24.36 8.77
C GLU A 85 4.96 24.36 8.07
N THR A 86 5.61 23.19 8.03
CA THR A 86 6.94 23.00 7.44
C THR A 86 6.94 21.85 6.46
N ASP A 87 7.91 21.86 5.56
CA ASP A 87 8.14 20.73 4.66
C ASP A 87 8.53 19.46 5.43
N ILE A 88 8.07 18.31 4.93
CA ILE A 88 8.37 17.01 5.53
C ILE A 88 9.78 16.58 5.11
N HIS A 89 10.72 16.65 6.03
CA HIS A 89 12.10 16.25 5.82
C HIS A 89 12.63 15.33 6.92
N GLY A 90 13.41 14.33 6.52
CA GLY A 90 14.05 13.39 7.44
C GLY A 90 13.10 12.33 7.99
N LEU A 91 13.69 11.38 8.73
CA LEU A 91 12.97 10.17 9.18
C LEU A 91 11.88 10.47 10.22
N GLU A 92 12.08 11.46 11.07
CA GLU A 92 11.13 11.83 12.12
C GLU A 92 9.81 12.34 11.51
N SER A 93 9.90 13.37 10.65
CA SER A 93 8.72 13.93 9.97
C SER A 93 8.01 12.92 9.06
N LEU A 94 8.78 12.01 8.45
CA LEU A 94 8.21 10.90 7.67
C LEU A 94 7.46 9.89 8.56
N ARG A 95 7.95 9.62 9.77
CA ARG A 95 7.23 8.76 10.73
C ARG A 95 5.94 9.40 11.21
N GLU A 96 5.96 10.71 11.52
CA GLU A 96 4.76 11.45 11.89
C GLU A 96 3.72 11.39 10.77
N MET A 97 4.13 11.65 9.53
CA MET A 97 3.26 11.54 8.36
C MET A 97 2.73 10.13 8.14
N SER A 98 3.57 9.12 8.34
CA SER A 98 3.15 7.72 8.28
C SER A 98 2.10 7.40 9.34
N ASN A 99 2.27 7.87 10.56
CA ASN A 99 1.29 7.68 11.64
C ASN A 99 -0.04 8.38 11.34
N GLU A 100 -0.01 9.53 10.72
CA GLU A 100 -1.21 10.26 10.29
C GLU A 100 -1.96 9.52 9.18
N LEU A 101 -1.23 9.01 8.18
CA LEU A 101 -1.82 8.29 7.05
C LEU A 101 -2.34 6.90 7.43
N HIS A 102 -1.67 6.22 8.34
CA HIS A 102 -1.92 4.81 8.62
C HIS A 102 -2.42 4.56 10.06
N GLY A 103 -2.39 5.57 10.92
CA GLY A 103 -2.65 5.41 12.35
C GLY A 103 -1.60 4.54 13.04
N SER A 104 -1.87 4.14 14.26
CA SER A 104 -1.05 3.16 14.99
C SER A 104 -1.40 1.72 14.57
N ILE A 105 -1.39 1.45 13.26
CA ILE A 105 -1.68 0.11 12.75
C ILE A 105 -0.51 -0.81 13.14
N SER A 106 -0.80 -1.80 13.96
CA SER A 106 0.09 -2.93 14.14
C SER A 106 0.19 -3.70 12.82
N VAL A 107 1.39 -4.06 12.42
CA VAL A 107 1.62 -4.88 11.21
C VAL A 107 0.82 -6.20 11.24
N SER A 108 0.34 -6.62 12.43
CA SER A 108 -0.52 -7.79 12.64
C SER A 108 -1.98 -7.58 12.24
N ASP A 109 -2.47 -6.35 12.08
CA ASP A 109 -3.91 -6.08 11.94
C ASP A 109 -4.42 -6.04 10.49
N GLY A 110 -3.58 -6.45 9.56
CA GLY A 110 -3.88 -6.30 8.14
C GLY A 110 -3.84 -4.84 7.71
N LEU A 111 -3.31 -4.62 6.58
CA LEU A 111 -3.05 -3.29 6.07
C LEU A 111 -4.38 -2.63 5.70
N GLY A 112 -4.68 -1.48 6.29
CA GLY A 112 -5.84 -0.65 5.93
C GLY A 112 -5.82 -0.24 4.45
N PRO A 113 -6.85 0.43 3.95
CA PRO A 113 -7.04 0.70 2.52
C PRO A 113 -5.88 1.47 1.85
N PHE A 114 -5.07 2.19 2.64
CA PHE A 114 -3.89 2.90 2.15
C PHE A 114 -2.57 2.17 2.38
N THR A 115 -2.59 1.07 3.04
CA THR A 115 -1.42 0.24 3.18
C THR A 115 -1.21 -0.52 1.88
N VAL A 116 -0.55 0.13 0.97
CA VAL A 116 0.41 -0.59 0.14
C VAL A 116 1.37 -1.20 1.14
N GLY A 117 1.26 -2.51 1.33
CA GLY A 117 2.12 -3.15 2.31
C GLY A 117 3.56 -2.74 2.04
N LEU A 118 4.23 -2.23 3.06
CA LEU A 118 5.63 -2.52 3.26
C LEU A 118 5.77 -4.05 3.50
N GLY A 119 4.74 -4.78 3.10
CA GLY A 119 4.71 -6.21 2.99
C GLY A 119 5.36 -6.53 1.65
N LEU A 120 6.28 -7.41 1.69
CA LEU A 120 6.79 -8.15 0.58
C LEU A 120 5.72 -8.20 -0.52
N ASP A 121 5.97 -7.57 -1.68
CA ASP A 121 5.11 -7.71 -2.85
C ASP A 121 5.16 -9.18 -3.28
N VAL A 122 4.22 -9.98 -2.77
CA VAL A 122 4.13 -11.39 -3.06
C VAL A 122 3.48 -11.56 -4.41
N HIS A 123 4.28 -11.71 -5.43
CA HIS A 123 3.82 -12.12 -6.74
C HIS A 123 3.67 -13.64 -6.77
N ARG A 124 2.43 -14.10 -6.85
CA ARG A 124 2.12 -15.51 -7.01
C ARG A 124 2.06 -15.83 -8.49
N GLY A 125 3.03 -16.57 -8.98
CA GLY A 125 3.02 -17.15 -10.33
C GLY A 125 2.80 -18.65 -10.25
N THR A 126 1.82 -19.17 -11.00
CA THR A 126 1.68 -20.61 -11.25
C THR A 126 2.45 -20.94 -12.51
N TRP A 127 3.50 -21.72 -12.40
CA TRP A 127 4.26 -22.27 -13.53
C TRP A 127 3.82 -23.73 -13.75
N SER A 128 4.07 -24.26 -14.93
CA SER A 128 3.63 -25.62 -15.31
C SER A 128 4.16 -26.75 -14.40
N GLU A 129 5.06 -26.48 -13.49
CA GLU A 129 5.74 -27.43 -12.62
C GLU A 129 5.81 -27.03 -11.15
N GLY A 130 4.90 -26.20 -10.65
CA GLY A 130 4.83 -25.82 -9.24
C GLY A 130 4.33 -24.41 -8.96
N ASP A 131 4.07 -24.13 -7.70
CA ASP A 131 3.71 -22.79 -7.22
C ASP A 131 5.00 -22.04 -6.83
N ASP A 132 5.40 -21.05 -7.62
CA ASP A 132 6.47 -20.12 -7.25
C ASP A 132 5.90 -18.91 -6.53
N VAL A 133 6.56 -18.51 -5.44
CA VAL A 133 6.28 -17.26 -4.75
C VAL A 133 7.48 -16.33 -4.94
N LEU A 134 7.23 -15.15 -5.46
CA LEU A 134 8.24 -14.11 -5.69
C LEU A 134 8.06 -12.99 -4.68
N LEU A 135 9.12 -12.63 -3.97
CA LEU A 135 9.14 -11.57 -2.99
C LEU A 135 10.15 -10.51 -3.45
N HIS A 136 9.72 -9.28 -3.68
CA HIS A 136 10.62 -8.18 -3.99
C HIS A 136 11.19 -7.60 -2.71
N LEU A 137 12.50 -7.67 -2.52
CA LEU A 137 13.24 -7.34 -1.30
C LEU A 137 14.35 -6.34 -1.59
N PRO A 138 14.03 -5.07 -1.89
CA PRO A 138 15.05 -4.06 -2.23
C PRO A 138 16.01 -3.84 -1.07
N GLY A 139 17.31 -3.88 -1.37
CA GLY A 139 18.39 -3.64 -0.40
C GLY A 139 18.61 -4.74 0.64
N ILE A 140 17.92 -5.89 0.54
CA ILE A 140 18.14 -7.05 1.41
C ILE A 140 19.18 -7.98 0.81
N VAL A 141 20.12 -8.41 1.64
CA VAL A 141 21.13 -9.39 1.26
C VAL A 141 20.80 -10.76 1.86
N ARG A 142 21.44 -11.80 1.31
CA ARG A 142 21.11 -13.19 1.68
C ARG A 142 21.32 -13.48 3.18
N GLU A 143 22.28 -12.82 3.80
CA GLU A 143 22.64 -12.96 5.21
C GLU A 143 21.52 -12.46 6.16
N ASP A 144 20.68 -11.54 5.68
CA ASP A 144 19.53 -10.98 6.42
C ASP A 144 18.28 -11.85 6.33
N LEU A 145 18.34 -12.94 5.54
CA LEU A 145 17.20 -13.80 5.27
C LEU A 145 17.28 -15.12 6.05
N SER A 146 16.16 -15.50 6.61
CA SER A 146 15.97 -16.85 7.18
C SER A 146 14.67 -17.46 6.68
N LEU A 147 14.63 -18.79 6.64
CA LEU A 147 13.43 -19.56 6.28
C LEU A 147 13.12 -20.54 7.39
N ARG A 148 11.91 -20.50 7.90
CA ARG A 148 11.39 -21.52 8.82
C ARG A 148 9.95 -21.87 8.48
N SER A 149 9.40 -22.89 9.10
CA SER A 149 7.99 -23.26 8.97
C SER A 149 7.37 -23.51 10.32
N GLU A 150 6.12 -23.06 10.49
CA GLU A 150 5.31 -23.27 11.67
C GLU A 150 3.88 -23.58 11.27
N GLY A 151 3.33 -24.69 11.81
CA GLY A 151 1.94 -25.08 11.51
C GLY A 151 1.62 -25.33 10.03
N GLY A 152 2.62 -25.63 9.20
CA GLY A 152 2.45 -25.82 7.74
C GLY A 152 2.54 -24.52 6.94
N THR A 153 2.84 -23.39 7.58
CA THR A 153 3.11 -22.11 6.94
C THR A 153 4.61 -21.87 6.87
N VAL A 154 5.12 -21.45 5.72
CA VAL A 154 6.51 -21.03 5.55
C VAL A 154 6.62 -19.58 5.96
N LEU A 155 7.62 -19.27 6.79
CA LEU A 155 7.93 -17.94 7.28
C LEU A 155 9.28 -17.51 6.70
N VAL A 156 9.31 -16.32 6.11
CA VAL A 156 10.53 -15.64 5.69
C VAL A 156 10.90 -14.63 6.76
N GLY A 157 12.02 -14.84 7.42
CA GLY A 157 12.59 -13.88 8.36
C GLY A 157 13.44 -12.86 7.62
N ILE A 158 13.20 -11.57 7.90
CA ILE A 158 13.95 -10.42 7.37
C ILE A 158 14.22 -9.47 8.53
N ASN A 159 15.49 -9.21 8.83
CA ASN A 159 15.87 -8.28 9.90
C ASN A 159 15.09 -8.52 11.21
N GLU A 160 15.10 -9.74 11.73
CA GLU A 160 14.40 -10.17 12.97
C GLU A 160 12.86 -10.17 12.91
N ARG A 161 12.26 -9.89 11.75
CA ARG A 161 10.81 -9.99 11.54
C ARG A 161 10.48 -11.18 10.66
N GLU A 162 9.37 -11.83 10.95
CA GLU A 162 8.91 -12.99 10.20
C GLU A 162 7.64 -12.66 9.43
N HIS A 163 7.65 -13.06 8.16
CA HIS A 163 6.56 -12.82 7.23
C HIS A 163 6.02 -14.15 6.71
N PRO A 164 4.73 -14.44 6.91
CA PRO A 164 4.13 -15.66 6.40
C PRO A 164 4.05 -15.61 4.87
N VAL A 165 4.47 -16.69 4.23
CA VAL A 165 4.38 -16.82 2.78
C VAL A 165 3.15 -17.65 2.42
N PRO A 166 2.22 -17.09 1.62
CA PRO A 166 1.00 -17.79 1.24
C PRO A 166 1.28 -18.80 0.13
N PHE A 167 1.54 -20.04 0.49
CA PHE A 167 1.52 -21.14 -0.47
C PHE A 167 0.10 -21.72 -0.62
N SER A 168 -0.18 -22.35 -1.77
CA SER A 168 -1.48 -23.00 -2.04
C SER A 168 -1.74 -24.22 -1.17
N ARG A 169 -0.67 -24.80 -0.61
CA ARG A 169 -0.70 -25.97 0.26
C ARG A 169 0.21 -25.80 1.48
N PRO A 170 -0.02 -26.53 2.58
CA PRO A 170 0.89 -26.53 3.71
C PRO A 170 2.29 -26.97 3.29
N ALA A 171 3.30 -26.29 3.81
CA ALA A 171 4.69 -26.43 3.40
C ALA A 171 5.65 -26.49 4.58
N LYS A 172 6.76 -27.21 4.40
CA LYS A 172 7.91 -27.12 5.31
C LYS A 172 9.04 -26.33 4.64
N ALA A 173 9.74 -25.53 5.43
CA ALA A 173 10.85 -24.74 4.92
C ALA A 173 11.94 -25.60 4.23
N SER A 174 12.11 -26.86 4.67
CA SER A 174 13.03 -27.81 4.06
C SER A 174 12.62 -28.31 2.67
N GLU A 175 11.37 -28.09 2.28
CA GLU A 175 10.80 -28.52 0.99
C GLU A 175 10.82 -27.35 -0.02
N VAL A 176 11.16 -26.14 0.41
CA VAL A 176 11.14 -24.93 -0.41
C VAL A 176 12.57 -24.59 -0.85
N ASN A 177 12.76 -24.44 -2.15
CA ASN A 177 14.00 -23.90 -2.70
C ASN A 177 13.91 -22.37 -2.72
N ALA A 178 14.90 -21.71 -2.12
CA ALA A 178 14.96 -20.26 -2.01
C ALA A 178 16.14 -19.69 -2.79
N LYS A 179 15.89 -18.74 -3.69
CA LYS A 179 16.93 -18.08 -4.50
C LYS A 179 16.70 -16.58 -4.51
N LEU A 180 17.70 -15.81 -4.06
CA LEU A 180 17.69 -14.35 -4.13
C LEU A 180 18.52 -13.91 -5.33
N GLU A 181 17.89 -13.23 -6.30
CA GLU A 181 18.54 -12.64 -7.47
C GLU A 181 17.87 -11.30 -7.82
N ASN A 182 18.66 -10.27 -8.10
CA ASN A 182 18.16 -8.95 -8.49
C ASN A 182 17.07 -8.40 -7.56
N GLU A 183 17.31 -8.47 -6.25
CA GLU A 183 16.38 -8.04 -5.22
C GLU A 183 15.05 -8.82 -5.19
N VAL A 184 14.96 -9.95 -5.88
CA VAL A 184 13.78 -10.82 -5.87
C VAL A 184 14.15 -12.15 -5.23
N LEU A 185 13.50 -12.48 -4.11
CA LEU A 185 13.54 -13.79 -3.50
C LEU A 185 12.49 -14.68 -4.17
N ARG A 186 12.93 -15.70 -4.87
CA ARG A 186 12.07 -16.73 -5.43
C ARG A 186 12.03 -17.93 -4.49
N LEU A 187 10.83 -18.31 -4.10
CA LEU A 187 10.56 -19.50 -3.32
C LEU A 187 9.80 -20.50 -4.20
N THR A 188 10.43 -21.62 -4.49
CA THR A 188 9.88 -22.64 -5.39
C THR A 188 9.58 -23.92 -4.61
N PHE A 189 8.38 -24.44 -4.78
CA PHE A 189 8.05 -25.80 -4.38
C PHE A 189 8.45 -26.76 -5.46
N PRO A 190 9.20 -27.82 -5.15
CA PRO A 190 9.40 -28.89 -6.12
C PRO A 190 8.04 -29.54 -6.40
N SER A 191 7.71 -29.72 -7.68
CA SER A 191 6.61 -30.56 -8.14
C SER A 191 6.86 -32.00 -7.67
N GLU A 192 5.81 -32.66 -7.23
CA GLU A 192 5.85 -34.13 -6.96
C GLU A 192 6.17 -34.94 -8.21
#